data_8924d1a4a200b4cc7170f91c4197a254
#
_entry.id   8924d1a4a200b4cc7170f91c4197a254
#
_cell.length_a   1.000
_cell.length_b   1.000
_cell.length_c   1.000
_cell.angle_alpha   90.00
_cell.angle_beta   90.00
_cell.angle_gamma   90.00
#
_symmetry.space_group_name_H-M   'P 1'
#
loop_
_entity.id
_entity.type
_entity.pdbx_description
1 polymer ?
#
loop_
_entity_poly.entity_id
_entity_poly.type
_entity_poly.pdbx_seq_one_letter_code
_entity_poly.pdbx_strand_id
1 'polypeptide(L)'
;MLKRTHVRFGIVSMLFIMTALNYADRATIAIAGPAMAKNLGLGPTTMGYIFSAFGWTYVIGQLPGGWLLDRFGARKVYGRASLIRAAFTSLQGLVVYLGASAAVAVLFILRMMVGLAEAPAFPGNSRIVAAWFPTAERGTASAIFNSAQYFATVLFAPLMGWITYSFGWQYVFWVMGVLGFLSVVLWWKVVYGPAEHPRINAAELEYIKEGGALVDAGSNRAPGTQSVQWRQVKQLLGSRMLIGVYLGQYCLNAVTYFFLTWFPAYLVQARGMSILKAGFVASAPAVCGFAGGILGGMASDYLLRKGCSLTLSRKAPIVAGMLMSTVMIACNYVNVEALVVAIMALSFFGKGFGALGWAVVSDTSPKEMLGFAGGMFNFIGSISAVTTPIAIGYIVQRTGSFHNALVFVAANALGTVLSYLLIVGEIKRVELKPCS
;
A
#
# COMPACT_ATOMS: atom_id res chain seq x y z
N MET A 1 4.02 -36.32 22.65
CA MET A 1 4.09 -34.90 22.30
C MET A 1 2.70 -34.41 21.92
N LEU A 2 2.16 -33.40 22.59
CA LEU A 2 0.89 -32.79 22.25
C LEU A 2 1.00 -32.15 20.85
N LYS A 3 0.04 -32.48 19.96
CA LYS A 3 -0.02 -31.87 18.62
C LYS A 3 -0.17 -30.34 18.78
N ARG A 4 0.67 -29.55 18.10
CA ARG A 4 0.60 -28.07 18.13
C ARG A 4 -0.74 -27.60 17.59
N THR A 5 -1.35 -26.64 18.23
CA THR A 5 -2.45 -25.85 17.62
C THR A 5 -1.85 -24.97 16.52
N HIS A 6 -2.68 -24.51 15.60
CA HIS A 6 -2.25 -23.68 14.47
C HIS A 6 -2.91 -22.30 14.54
N VAL A 7 -3.04 -21.76 15.76
CA VAL A 7 -3.72 -20.48 16.04
C VAL A 7 -3.07 -19.32 15.30
N ARG A 8 -1.73 -19.30 15.17
CA ARG A 8 -0.99 -18.26 14.45
C ARG A 8 -1.45 -18.07 13.00
N PHE A 9 -1.90 -19.14 12.34
CA PHE A 9 -2.44 -19.02 10.97
C PHE A 9 -3.81 -18.35 10.94
N GLY A 10 -4.64 -18.52 11.96
CA GLY A 10 -5.87 -17.76 12.14
C GLY A 10 -5.60 -16.27 12.35
N ILE A 11 -4.54 -15.93 13.08
CA ILE A 11 -4.10 -14.54 13.26
C ILE A 11 -3.65 -13.91 11.93
N VAL A 12 -2.79 -14.58 11.15
CA VAL A 12 -2.35 -14.01 9.86
C VAL A 12 -3.49 -13.93 8.84
N SER A 13 -4.45 -14.87 8.86
CA SER A 13 -5.65 -14.78 8.05
C SER A 13 -6.49 -13.54 8.43
N MET A 14 -6.59 -13.22 9.71
CA MET A 14 -7.27 -12.00 10.16
C MET A 14 -6.52 -10.74 9.72
N LEU A 15 -5.18 -10.73 9.78
CA LEU A 15 -4.37 -9.64 9.23
C LEU A 15 -4.57 -9.47 7.72
N PHE A 16 -4.68 -10.58 6.98
CA PHE A 16 -5.00 -10.58 5.55
C PHE A 16 -6.37 -9.93 5.29
N ILE A 17 -7.42 -10.33 5.99
CA ILE A 17 -8.78 -9.76 5.86
C ILE A 17 -8.77 -8.26 6.14
N MET A 18 -8.15 -7.84 7.26
CA MET A 18 -8.08 -6.43 7.63
C MET A 18 -7.32 -5.60 6.59
N THR A 19 -6.21 -6.13 6.06
CA THR A 19 -5.43 -5.47 5.02
C THR A 19 -6.20 -5.41 3.70
N ALA A 20 -6.93 -6.48 3.34
CA ALA A 20 -7.78 -6.49 2.14
C ALA A 20 -8.87 -5.41 2.23
N LEU A 21 -9.53 -5.27 3.37
CA LEU A 21 -10.54 -4.23 3.57
C LEU A 21 -9.94 -2.82 3.54
N ASN A 22 -8.74 -2.60 4.10
CA ASN A 22 -8.06 -1.32 4.01
C ASN A 22 -7.81 -0.92 2.55
N TYR A 23 -7.27 -1.83 1.74
CA TYR A 23 -7.04 -1.56 0.31
C TYR A 23 -8.34 -1.45 -0.50
N ALA A 24 -9.37 -2.20 -0.14
CA ALA A 24 -10.69 -2.05 -0.73
C ALA A 24 -11.26 -0.64 -0.47
N ASP A 25 -11.17 -0.13 0.76
CA ASP A 25 -11.59 1.25 1.09
C ASP A 25 -10.83 2.32 0.29
N ARG A 26 -9.54 2.09 0.04
CA ARG A 26 -8.75 2.99 -0.83
C ARG A 26 -9.25 2.97 -2.28
N ALA A 27 -9.63 1.78 -2.79
CA ALA A 27 -10.15 1.61 -4.15
C ALA A 27 -11.60 2.11 -4.30
N THR A 28 -12.38 2.16 -3.22
CA THR A 28 -13.80 2.55 -3.24
C THR A 28 -14.00 3.90 -3.93
N ILE A 29 -13.24 4.92 -3.53
CA ILE A 29 -13.39 6.28 -4.08
C ILE A 29 -12.99 6.35 -5.56
N ALA A 30 -12.07 5.51 -6.01
CA ALA A 30 -11.62 5.48 -7.39
C ALA A 30 -12.68 4.89 -8.33
N ILE A 31 -13.37 3.84 -7.90
CA ILE A 31 -14.41 3.16 -8.67
C ILE A 31 -15.72 3.93 -8.63
N ALA A 32 -16.11 4.45 -7.47
CA ALA A 32 -17.27 5.32 -7.30
C ALA A 32 -17.07 6.72 -7.93
N GLY A 33 -15.81 7.14 -8.08
CA GLY A 33 -15.41 8.49 -8.48
C GLY A 33 -16.06 9.02 -9.76
N PRO A 34 -16.06 8.30 -10.89
CA PRO A 34 -16.70 8.77 -12.12
C PRO A 34 -18.19 9.04 -11.96
N ALA A 35 -18.93 8.15 -11.26
CA ALA A 35 -20.37 8.33 -10.99
C ALA A 35 -20.62 9.50 -10.03
N MET A 36 -19.81 9.59 -8.98
CA MET A 36 -19.83 10.68 -8.00
C MET A 36 -19.53 12.04 -8.64
N ALA A 37 -18.48 12.10 -9.47
CA ALA A 37 -18.11 13.33 -10.18
C ALA A 37 -19.24 13.81 -11.10
N LYS A 38 -19.88 12.90 -11.83
CA LYS A 38 -21.02 13.22 -12.68
C LYS A 38 -22.23 13.70 -11.85
N ASN A 39 -22.53 13.03 -10.75
CA ASN A 39 -23.69 13.36 -9.89
C ASN A 39 -23.52 14.70 -9.17
N LEU A 40 -22.32 14.99 -8.68
CA LEU A 40 -22.02 16.22 -7.92
C LEU A 40 -21.43 17.35 -8.78
N GLY A 41 -21.26 17.16 -10.09
CA GLY A 41 -20.69 18.17 -11.01
C GLY A 41 -19.22 18.49 -10.73
N LEU A 42 -18.41 17.50 -10.32
CA LEU A 42 -17.01 17.70 -9.91
C LEU A 42 -16.05 17.63 -11.10
N GLY A 43 -15.18 18.64 -11.20
CA GLY A 43 -14.10 18.63 -12.18
C GLY A 43 -12.92 17.74 -11.80
N PRO A 44 -12.03 17.42 -12.77
CA PRO A 44 -10.87 16.55 -12.54
C PRO A 44 -9.93 17.03 -11.44
N THR A 45 -9.67 18.33 -11.34
CA THR A 45 -8.82 18.90 -10.26
C THR A 45 -9.42 18.61 -8.87
N THR A 46 -10.73 18.86 -8.69
CA THR A 46 -11.43 18.58 -7.42
C THR A 46 -11.36 17.09 -7.08
N MET A 47 -11.54 16.20 -8.06
CA MET A 47 -11.40 14.77 -7.89
C MET A 47 -9.96 14.38 -7.49
N GLY A 48 -8.95 15.02 -8.07
CA GLY A 48 -7.55 14.83 -7.68
C GLY A 48 -7.30 15.17 -6.21
N TYR A 49 -7.85 16.27 -5.70
CA TYR A 49 -7.79 16.61 -4.28
C TYR A 49 -8.51 15.58 -3.40
N ILE A 50 -9.72 15.16 -3.76
CA ILE A 50 -10.47 14.13 -3.02
C ILE A 50 -9.69 12.82 -2.97
N PHE A 51 -9.10 12.39 -4.08
CA PHE A 51 -8.26 11.19 -4.12
C PHE A 51 -7.00 11.32 -3.26
N SER A 52 -6.40 12.50 -3.19
CA SER A 52 -5.21 12.76 -2.40
C SER A 52 -5.48 12.88 -0.90
N ALA A 53 -6.71 13.21 -0.50
CA ALA A 53 -7.06 13.55 0.89
C ALA A 53 -6.65 12.48 1.90
N PHE A 54 -6.83 11.21 1.53
CA PHE A 54 -6.35 10.07 2.32
C PHE A 54 -4.83 10.14 2.57
N GLY A 55 -4.06 10.44 1.53
CA GLY A 55 -2.58 10.46 1.57
C GLY A 55 -2.03 11.47 2.57
N TRP A 56 -2.64 12.67 2.68
CA TRP A 56 -2.19 13.73 3.57
C TRP A 56 -2.07 13.26 5.03
N THR A 57 -3.14 12.70 5.54
CA THR A 57 -3.20 12.27 6.94
C THR A 57 -2.60 10.90 7.19
N TYR A 58 -2.64 10.01 6.18
CA TYR A 58 -1.97 8.72 6.25
C TYR A 58 -0.47 8.87 6.46
N VAL A 59 0.18 9.77 5.70
CA VAL A 59 1.63 10.03 5.82
C VAL A 59 1.95 10.62 7.19
N ILE A 60 1.22 11.65 7.62
CA ILE A 60 1.45 12.31 8.91
C ILE A 60 1.14 11.35 10.07
N GLY A 61 0.07 10.57 9.94
CA GLY A 61 -0.41 9.66 10.98
C GLY A 61 0.48 8.44 11.25
N GLN A 62 1.44 8.12 10.36
CA GLN A 62 2.32 6.96 10.55
C GLN A 62 3.19 7.06 11.81
N LEU A 63 3.74 8.24 12.10
CA LEU A 63 4.58 8.45 13.28
C LEU A 63 3.77 8.38 14.58
N PRO A 64 2.66 9.15 14.75
CA PRO A 64 1.79 9.02 15.93
C PRO A 64 1.19 7.61 16.05
N GLY A 65 0.83 6.98 14.92
CA GLY A 65 0.30 5.62 14.89
C GLY A 65 1.26 4.59 15.46
N GLY A 66 2.54 4.68 15.10
CA GLY A 66 3.59 3.86 15.68
C GLY A 66 3.71 4.03 17.18
N TRP A 67 3.74 5.28 17.68
CA TRP A 67 3.78 5.59 19.10
C TRP A 67 2.55 5.06 19.86
N LEU A 68 1.35 5.19 19.28
CA LEU A 68 0.12 4.63 19.88
C LEU A 68 0.21 3.10 20.02
N LEU A 69 0.73 2.42 18.99
CA LEU A 69 0.95 0.98 19.03
C LEU A 69 1.93 0.57 20.14
N ASP A 70 2.99 1.37 20.36
CA ASP A 70 3.96 1.13 21.43
C ASP A 70 3.33 1.29 22.81
N ARG A 71 2.48 2.31 22.98
CA ARG A 71 1.92 2.67 24.27
C ARG A 71 0.70 1.82 24.65
N PHE A 72 -0.17 1.50 23.71
CA PHE A 72 -1.48 0.88 24.00
C PHE A 72 -1.62 -0.55 23.45
N GLY A 73 -0.60 -1.04 22.72
CA GLY A 73 -0.58 -2.37 22.11
C GLY A 73 -1.33 -2.45 20.79
N ALA A 74 -0.83 -3.32 19.91
CA ALA A 74 -1.32 -3.43 18.51
C ALA A 74 -2.80 -3.86 18.43
N ARG A 75 -3.24 -4.81 19.27
CA ARG A 75 -4.64 -5.28 19.30
C ARG A 75 -5.63 -4.14 19.50
N LYS A 76 -5.41 -3.32 20.53
CA LYS A 76 -6.34 -2.24 20.93
C LYS A 76 -6.31 -1.09 19.91
N VAL A 77 -5.12 -0.65 19.50
CA VAL A 77 -4.96 0.48 18.58
C VAL A 77 -5.54 0.14 17.22
N TYR A 78 -5.14 -0.99 16.64
CA TYR A 78 -5.60 -1.38 15.31
C TYR A 78 -7.12 -1.67 15.29
N GLY A 79 -7.67 -2.34 16.31
CA GLY A 79 -9.11 -2.61 16.39
C GLY A 79 -9.94 -1.31 16.47
N ARG A 80 -9.54 -0.34 17.34
CA ARG A 80 -10.21 0.97 17.45
C ARG A 80 -10.05 1.81 16.17
N ALA A 81 -8.86 1.84 15.61
CA ALA A 81 -8.58 2.52 14.36
C ALA A 81 -9.45 1.98 13.21
N SER A 82 -9.62 0.67 13.12
CA SER A 82 -10.50 0.03 12.12
C SER A 82 -11.98 0.36 12.34
N LEU A 83 -12.43 0.48 13.61
CA LEU A 83 -13.78 0.93 13.93
C LEU A 83 -14.03 2.36 13.44
N ILE A 84 -13.11 3.26 13.74
CA ILE A 84 -13.15 4.67 13.32
C ILE A 84 -13.14 4.76 11.79
N ARG A 85 -12.28 3.98 11.11
CA ARG A 85 -12.23 3.89 9.66
C ARG A 85 -13.59 3.46 9.08
N ALA A 86 -14.19 2.39 9.59
CA ALA A 86 -15.48 1.88 9.12
C ALA A 86 -16.58 2.93 9.26
N ALA A 87 -16.61 3.67 10.37
CA ALA A 87 -17.57 4.75 10.59
C ALA A 87 -17.38 5.88 9.56
N PHE A 88 -16.16 6.39 9.38
CA PHE A 88 -15.89 7.45 8.41
C PHE A 88 -16.10 6.99 6.96
N THR A 89 -15.84 5.72 6.63
CA THR A 89 -16.16 5.16 5.31
C THR A 89 -17.68 5.18 5.09
N SER A 90 -18.49 4.72 6.06
CA SER A 90 -19.95 4.76 5.95
C SER A 90 -20.50 6.17 5.77
N LEU A 91 -19.97 7.15 6.51
CA LEU A 91 -20.39 8.55 6.44
C LEU A 91 -20.16 9.19 5.07
N GLN A 92 -19.19 8.72 4.28
CA GLN A 92 -18.97 9.21 2.91
C GLN A 92 -20.17 8.96 2.01
N GLY A 93 -20.94 7.89 2.24
CA GLY A 93 -22.17 7.62 1.49
C GLY A 93 -23.27 8.64 1.72
N LEU A 94 -23.28 9.34 2.88
CA LEU A 94 -24.29 10.35 3.21
C LEU A 94 -24.07 11.68 2.48
N VAL A 95 -22.93 11.86 1.87
CA VAL A 95 -22.57 13.11 1.18
C VAL A 95 -23.48 13.37 -0.03
N VAL A 96 -24.14 12.36 -0.56
CA VAL A 96 -25.13 12.47 -1.65
C VAL A 96 -26.29 13.42 -1.31
N TYR A 97 -26.57 13.61 -0.02
CA TYR A 97 -27.65 14.48 0.46
C TYR A 97 -27.20 15.96 0.64
N LEU A 98 -25.92 16.26 0.39
CA LEU A 98 -25.35 17.59 0.54
C LEU A 98 -25.27 18.32 -0.81
N GLY A 99 -25.35 19.65 -0.78
CA GLY A 99 -25.01 20.47 -1.95
C GLY A 99 -23.53 20.28 -2.38
N ALA A 100 -23.23 20.47 -3.66
CA ALA A 100 -21.93 20.14 -4.26
C ALA A 100 -20.72 20.70 -3.50
N SER A 101 -20.73 21.96 -3.08
CA SER A 101 -19.62 22.59 -2.34
C SER A 101 -19.41 21.96 -0.95
N ALA A 102 -20.50 21.74 -0.22
CA ALA A 102 -20.44 21.08 1.09
C ALA A 102 -20.02 19.60 0.93
N ALA A 103 -20.49 18.93 -0.11
CA ALA A 103 -20.14 17.55 -0.43
C ALA A 103 -18.61 17.39 -0.61
N VAL A 104 -17.96 18.28 -1.35
CA VAL A 104 -16.50 18.27 -1.57
C VAL A 104 -15.75 18.42 -0.26
N ALA A 105 -16.11 19.42 0.55
CA ALA A 105 -15.43 19.68 1.82
C ALA A 105 -15.59 18.51 2.79
N VAL A 106 -16.80 17.97 2.93
CA VAL A 106 -17.08 16.83 3.81
C VAL A 106 -16.38 15.57 3.32
N LEU A 107 -16.41 15.24 2.03
CA LEU A 107 -15.68 14.12 1.46
C LEU A 107 -14.17 14.24 1.72
N PHE A 108 -13.60 15.40 1.51
CA PHE A 108 -12.18 15.66 1.75
C PHE A 108 -11.82 15.37 3.22
N ILE A 109 -12.60 15.92 4.17
CA ILE A 109 -12.39 15.72 5.60
C ILE A 109 -12.56 14.24 5.99
N LEU A 110 -13.64 13.60 5.53
CA LEU A 110 -13.89 12.19 5.83
C LEU A 110 -12.79 11.28 5.28
N ARG A 111 -12.26 11.57 4.09
CA ARG A 111 -11.12 10.85 3.51
C ARG A 111 -9.84 11.07 4.31
N MET A 112 -9.60 12.29 4.81
CA MET A 112 -8.50 12.56 5.73
C MET A 112 -8.64 11.74 7.02
N MET A 113 -9.85 11.66 7.59
CA MET A 113 -10.09 10.88 8.82
C MET A 113 -9.89 9.38 8.60
N VAL A 114 -10.27 8.86 7.43
CA VAL A 114 -9.98 7.46 7.03
C VAL A 114 -8.46 7.24 6.93
N GLY A 115 -7.73 8.15 6.31
CA GLY A 115 -6.27 8.07 6.19
C GLY A 115 -5.56 8.06 7.54
N LEU A 116 -5.98 8.93 8.45
CA LEU A 116 -5.45 8.98 9.83
C LEU A 116 -5.75 7.69 10.60
N ALA A 117 -6.98 7.19 10.51
CA ALA A 117 -7.39 5.96 11.16
C ALA A 117 -6.64 4.73 10.61
N GLU A 118 -6.27 4.73 9.33
CA GLU A 118 -5.57 3.60 8.72
C GLU A 118 -4.05 3.62 8.93
N ALA A 119 -3.48 4.75 9.33
CA ALA A 119 -2.04 4.93 9.48
C ALA A 119 -1.35 3.87 10.39
N PRO A 120 -1.91 3.43 11.53
CA PRO A 120 -1.29 2.41 12.37
C PRO A 120 -1.41 0.97 11.84
N ALA A 121 -2.12 0.71 10.73
CA ALA A 121 -2.44 -0.65 10.28
C ALA A 121 -1.20 -1.45 9.90
N PHE A 122 -0.34 -0.92 9.03
CA PHE A 122 0.87 -1.63 8.60
C PHE A 122 1.90 -1.87 9.73
N PRO A 123 2.25 -0.86 10.54
CA PRO A 123 3.07 -1.07 11.72
C PRO A 123 2.44 -2.08 12.69
N GLY A 124 1.12 -2.04 12.85
CA GLY A 124 0.36 -2.99 13.67
C GLY A 124 0.48 -4.42 13.18
N ASN A 125 0.34 -4.66 11.87
CA ASN A 125 0.53 -5.98 11.25
C ASN A 125 1.93 -6.52 11.54
N SER A 126 2.97 -5.71 11.32
CA SER A 126 4.36 -6.11 11.55
C SER A 126 4.62 -6.50 13.01
N ARG A 127 4.04 -5.77 13.97
CA ARG A 127 4.14 -6.09 15.40
C ARG A 127 3.44 -7.39 15.76
N ILE A 128 2.23 -7.61 15.25
CA ILE A 128 1.47 -8.83 15.51
C ILE A 128 2.21 -10.03 14.91
N VAL A 129 2.77 -9.91 13.70
CA VAL A 129 3.61 -10.95 13.10
C VAL A 129 4.86 -11.21 13.96
N ALA A 130 5.52 -10.18 14.45
CA ALA A 130 6.69 -10.35 15.31
C ALA A 130 6.36 -11.04 16.65
N ALA A 131 5.14 -10.85 17.18
CA ALA A 131 4.69 -11.47 18.42
C ALA A 131 4.24 -12.94 18.23
N TRP A 132 3.65 -13.27 17.07
CA TRP A 132 3.02 -14.56 16.83
C TRP A 132 3.87 -15.55 16.02
N PHE A 133 4.89 -15.08 15.30
CA PHE A 133 5.65 -15.93 14.38
C PHE A 133 7.13 -16.03 14.77
N PRO A 134 7.69 -17.26 14.72
CA PRO A 134 9.14 -17.47 14.76
C PRO A 134 9.84 -16.61 13.72
N THR A 135 11.07 -16.20 14.00
CA THR A 135 11.87 -15.36 13.09
C THR A 135 11.95 -15.93 11.67
N ALA A 136 12.07 -17.26 11.56
CA ALA A 136 12.14 -17.97 10.27
C ALA A 136 10.81 -17.92 9.46
N GLU A 137 9.66 -17.76 10.11
CA GLU A 137 8.33 -17.75 9.46
C GLU A 137 7.79 -16.32 9.22
N ARG A 138 8.40 -15.26 9.77
CA ARG A 138 7.92 -13.87 9.66
C ARG A 138 7.84 -13.38 8.22
N GLY A 139 8.79 -13.81 7.38
CA GLY A 139 8.79 -13.45 5.95
C GLY A 139 7.53 -13.95 5.25
N THR A 140 7.17 -15.23 5.46
CA THR A 140 5.97 -15.83 4.89
C THR A 140 4.69 -15.16 5.42
N ALA A 141 4.59 -14.94 6.73
CA ALA A 141 3.45 -14.27 7.34
C ALA A 141 3.28 -12.84 6.78
N SER A 142 4.38 -12.12 6.60
CA SER A 142 4.36 -10.78 6.00
C SER A 142 3.95 -10.81 4.53
N ALA A 143 4.40 -11.79 3.76
CA ALA A 143 4.00 -11.97 2.36
C ALA A 143 2.49 -12.23 2.25
N ILE A 144 1.92 -13.05 3.15
CA ILE A 144 0.49 -13.35 3.18
C ILE A 144 -0.34 -12.06 3.38
N PHE A 145 -0.10 -11.28 4.43
CA PHE A 145 -0.92 -10.08 4.62
C PHE A 145 -0.64 -8.99 3.56
N ASN A 146 0.58 -8.90 3.02
CA ASN A 146 0.88 -7.96 1.94
C ASN A 146 0.21 -8.34 0.62
N SER A 147 0.01 -9.63 0.33
CA SER A 147 -0.70 -10.07 -0.87
C SER A 147 -2.17 -9.62 -0.89
N ALA A 148 -2.73 -9.31 0.28
CA ALA A 148 -4.11 -8.83 0.43
C ALA A 148 -4.42 -7.55 -0.37
N GLN A 149 -3.42 -6.70 -0.65
CA GLN A 149 -3.60 -5.51 -1.48
C GLN A 149 -4.06 -5.85 -2.92
N TYR A 150 -3.46 -6.88 -3.52
CA TYR A 150 -3.85 -7.33 -4.87
C TYR A 150 -5.18 -8.07 -4.84
N PHE A 151 -5.35 -8.95 -3.85
CA PHE A 151 -6.62 -9.65 -3.63
C PHE A 151 -7.79 -8.68 -3.45
N ALA A 152 -7.59 -7.61 -2.69
CA ALA A 152 -8.59 -6.57 -2.48
C ALA A 152 -9.06 -5.98 -3.82
N THR A 153 -8.14 -5.61 -4.69
CA THR A 153 -8.50 -5.04 -5.99
C THR A 153 -9.22 -6.05 -6.87
N VAL A 154 -8.76 -7.30 -6.90
CA VAL A 154 -9.36 -8.37 -7.71
C VAL A 154 -10.80 -8.68 -7.28
N LEU A 155 -11.05 -8.75 -5.97
CA LEU A 155 -12.37 -9.10 -5.43
C LEU A 155 -13.30 -7.90 -5.38
N PHE A 156 -12.84 -6.78 -4.83
CA PHE A 156 -13.72 -5.66 -4.50
C PHE A 156 -13.94 -4.71 -5.68
N ALA A 157 -13.04 -4.59 -6.67
CA ALA A 157 -13.27 -3.69 -7.78
C ALA A 157 -14.48 -4.10 -8.64
N PRO A 158 -14.67 -5.38 -9.03
CA PRO A 158 -15.88 -5.82 -9.70
C PRO A 158 -17.15 -5.62 -8.84
N LEU A 159 -17.06 -5.98 -7.55
CA LEU A 159 -18.18 -5.83 -6.61
C LEU A 159 -18.62 -4.37 -6.49
N MET A 160 -17.67 -3.45 -6.30
CA MET A 160 -17.93 -2.02 -6.22
C MET A 160 -18.49 -1.45 -7.52
N GLY A 161 -17.96 -1.91 -8.67
CA GLY A 161 -18.46 -1.55 -9.99
C GLY A 161 -19.91 -1.98 -10.18
N TRP A 162 -20.26 -3.21 -9.78
CA TRP A 162 -21.62 -3.73 -9.80
C TRP A 162 -22.56 -2.95 -8.87
N ILE A 163 -22.17 -2.71 -7.62
CA ILE A 163 -22.97 -1.92 -6.68
C ILE A 163 -23.20 -0.50 -7.20
N THR A 164 -22.15 0.16 -7.72
CA THR A 164 -22.25 1.51 -8.27
C THR A 164 -23.21 1.56 -9.46
N TYR A 165 -23.16 0.56 -10.34
CA TYR A 165 -24.03 0.46 -11.51
C TYR A 165 -25.50 0.19 -11.14
N SER A 166 -25.75 -0.74 -10.21
CA SER A 166 -27.10 -1.24 -9.89
C SER A 166 -27.83 -0.37 -8.87
N PHE A 167 -27.13 0.18 -7.89
CA PHE A 167 -27.73 0.88 -6.74
C PHE A 167 -27.29 2.34 -6.62
N GLY A 168 -26.14 2.68 -7.16
CA GLY A 168 -25.54 4.02 -7.04
C GLY A 168 -24.25 4.02 -6.21
N TRP A 169 -23.44 5.06 -6.41
CA TRP A 169 -22.10 5.16 -5.84
C TRP A 169 -22.09 5.24 -4.29
N GLN A 170 -23.11 5.80 -3.65
CA GLN A 170 -23.21 5.95 -2.21
C GLN A 170 -23.29 4.59 -1.49
N TYR A 171 -23.95 3.60 -2.11
CA TYR A 171 -24.12 2.27 -1.53
C TYR A 171 -22.78 1.52 -1.38
N VAL A 172 -21.78 1.83 -2.20
CA VAL A 172 -20.45 1.23 -2.08
C VAL A 172 -19.84 1.58 -0.72
N PHE A 173 -19.96 2.84 -0.28
CA PHE A 173 -19.46 3.29 1.02
C PHE A 173 -20.18 2.62 2.19
N TRP A 174 -21.49 2.44 2.08
CA TRP A 174 -22.27 1.78 3.13
C TRP A 174 -21.95 0.29 3.22
N VAL A 175 -21.85 -0.41 2.10
CA VAL A 175 -21.45 -1.83 2.08
C VAL A 175 -20.06 -2.00 2.66
N MET A 176 -19.09 -1.15 2.25
CA MET A 176 -17.73 -1.21 2.78
C MET A 176 -17.67 -0.87 4.27
N GLY A 177 -18.48 0.07 4.71
CA GLY A 177 -18.62 0.39 6.14
C GLY A 177 -19.14 -0.80 6.95
N VAL A 178 -20.21 -1.45 6.48
CA VAL A 178 -20.76 -2.66 7.13
C VAL A 178 -19.71 -3.78 7.20
N LEU A 179 -19.03 -4.07 6.10
CA LEU A 179 -17.93 -5.05 6.08
C LEU A 179 -16.79 -4.66 7.05
N GLY A 180 -16.51 -3.36 7.15
CA GLY A 180 -15.59 -2.81 8.13
C GLY A 180 -16.01 -3.09 9.56
N PHE A 181 -17.28 -2.81 9.94
CA PHE A 181 -17.81 -3.11 11.28
C PHE A 181 -17.79 -4.61 11.59
N LEU A 182 -18.19 -5.45 10.65
CA LEU A 182 -18.13 -6.91 10.81
C LEU A 182 -16.72 -7.40 11.04
N SER A 183 -15.75 -6.85 10.31
CA SER A 183 -14.34 -7.19 10.47
C SER A 183 -13.80 -6.79 11.86
N VAL A 184 -14.26 -5.68 12.42
CA VAL A 184 -13.90 -5.26 13.79
C VAL A 184 -14.46 -6.22 14.83
N VAL A 185 -15.70 -6.68 14.66
CA VAL A 185 -16.28 -7.71 15.56
C VAL A 185 -15.44 -8.99 15.52
N LEU A 186 -15.04 -9.44 14.32
CA LEU A 186 -14.16 -10.60 14.16
C LEU A 186 -12.78 -10.35 14.77
N TRP A 187 -12.22 -9.15 14.59
CA TRP A 187 -10.94 -8.76 15.16
C TRP A 187 -10.89 -8.96 16.67
N TRP A 188 -11.88 -8.44 17.39
CA TRP A 188 -11.94 -8.58 18.85
C TRP A 188 -12.12 -10.01 19.35
N LYS A 189 -12.73 -10.89 18.53
CA LYS A 189 -12.93 -12.32 18.83
C LYS A 189 -11.72 -13.18 18.49
N VAL A 190 -10.90 -12.79 17.52
CA VAL A 190 -9.82 -13.63 16.98
C VAL A 190 -8.45 -13.16 17.44
N VAL A 191 -8.19 -11.85 17.49
CA VAL A 191 -6.85 -11.33 17.77
C VAL A 191 -6.64 -11.09 19.26
N TYR A 192 -5.73 -11.85 19.82
CA TYR A 192 -5.23 -11.71 21.21
C TYR A 192 -3.70 -11.67 21.21
N GLY A 193 -3.11 -11.38 22.37
CA GLY A 193 -1.70 -11.65 22.60
C GLY A 193 -1.44 -13.17 22.63
N PRO A 194 -0.23 -13.64 22.24
CA PRO A 194 0.04 -15.08 22.23
C PRO A 194 -0.19 -15.75 23.58
N ALA A 195 0.24 -15.12 24.68
CA ALA A 195 0.07 -15.64 26.04
C ALA A 195 -1.38 -15.59 26.56
N GLU A 196 -2.22 -14.74 25.98
CA GLU A 196 -3.61 -14.52 26.41
C GLU A 196 -4.65 -15.23 25.53
N HIS A 197 -4.21 -15.89 24.46
CA HIS A 197 -5.14 -16.45 23.48
C HIS A 197 -5.80 -17.73 23.98
N PRO A 198 -7.15 -17.80 24.03
CA PRO A 198 -7.87 -18.90 24.71
C PRO A 198 -7.72 -20.27 24.01
N ARG A 199 -7.26 -20.30 22.77
CA ARG A 199 -7.16 -21.54 21.95
C ARG A 199 -5.73 -21.99 21.70
N ILE A 200 -4.72 -21.26 22.15
CA ILE A 200 -3.32 -21.68 21.98
C ILE A 200 -2.98 -22.76 23.03
N ASN A 201 -2.27 -23.81 22.61
CA ASN A 201 -1.74 -24.78 23.55
C ASN A 201 -0.28 -24.48 23.92
N ALA A 202 0.19 -25.09 25.02
CA ALA A 202 1.55 -24.88 25.51
C ALA A 202 2.60 -25.22 24.46
N ALA A 203 2.37 -26.28 23.64
CA ALA A 203 3.31 -26.71 22.62
C ALA A 203 3.46 -25.70 21.46
N GLU A 204 2.40 -24.97 21.06
CA GLU A 204 2.52 -23.91 20.07
C GLU A 204 3.15 -22.66 20.69
N LEU A 205 2.80 -22.32 21.92
CA LEU A 205 3.35 -21.16 22.63
C LEU A 205 4.87 -21.31 22.84
N GLU A 206 5.33 -22.50 23.23
CA GLU A 206 6.75 -22.82 23.39
C GLU A 206 7.48 -22.74 22.05
N TYR A 207 6.92 -23.35 20.99
CA TYR A 207 7.49 -23.29 19.65
C TYR A 207 7.71 -21.87 19.15
N ILE A 208 6.72 -20.96 19.33
CA ILE A 208 6.90 -19.58 18.87
C ILE A 208 7.90 -18.82 19.72
N LYS A 209 7.97 -19.10 21.05
CA LYS A 209 8.97 -18.51 21.97
C LYS A 209 10.40 -18.94 21.61
N GLU A 210 10.64 -20.24 21.47
CA GLU A 210 11.94 -20.78 21.07
C GLU A 210 12.37 -20.28 19.69
N GLY A 211 11.42 -20.07 18.77
CA GLY A 211 11.64 -19.50 17.45
C GLY A 211 11.91 -17.99 17.45
N GLY A 212 12.00 -17.33 18.60
CA GLY A 212 12.34 -15.91 18.75
C GLY A 212 11.15 -14.95 18.56
N ALA A 213 9.91 -15.44 18.76
CA ALA A 213 8.74 -14.54 18.78
C ALA A 213 8.73 -13.64 20.02
N LEU A 214 8.28 -12.40 19.83
CA LEU A 214 8.20 -11.38 20.89
C LEU A 214 6.87 -11.52 21.67
N VAL A 215 6.68 -12.65 22.34
CA VAL A 215 5.41 -13.02 22.99
C VAL A 215 4.98 -12.01 24.06
N ASP A 216 5.94 -11.43 24.78
CA ASP A 216 5.71 -10.49 25.88
C ASP A 216 5.72 -9.01 25.44
N ALA A 217 5.85 -8.71 24.15
CA ALA A 217 5.88 -7.34 23.63
C ALA A 217 4.56 -6.56 23.81
N GLY A 218 3.53 -7.19 24.33
CA GLY A 218 2.24 -6.56 24.69
C GLY A 218 2.15 -6.06 26.12
N SER A 219 3.02 -6.50 27.04
CA SER A 219 2.90 -6.23 28.48
C SER A 219 3.95 -5.27 29.03
N ASN A 220 5.08 -5.05 28.35
CA ASN A 220 6.10 -4.10 28.80
C ASN A 220 6.83 -3.47 27.62
N ARG A 221 7.20 -2.21 27.76
CA ARG A 221 8.06 -1.43 26.87
C ARG A 221 9.14 -2.32 26.27
N ALA A 222 9.19 -2.40 24.93
CA ALA A 222 10.35 -2.97 24.27
C ALA A 222 11.61 -2.29 24.84
N PRO A 223 12.56 -3.04 25.45
CA PRO A 223 13.79 -2.44 25.92
C PRO A 223 14.59 -2.04 24.68
N GLY A 224 14.88 -0.76 24.54
CA GLY A 224 15.87 -0.25 23.61
C GLY A 224 15.35 0.18 22.24
N THR A 225 14.39 1.12 22.19
CA THR A 225 14.51 2.14 21.16
C THR A 225 15.72 2.98 21.56
N GLN A 226 16.91 2.60 21.08
CA GLN A 226 18.06 3.51 21.13
C GLN A 226 17.56 4.82 20.55
N SER A 227 17.68 5.90 21.30
CA SER A 227 17.31 7.23 20.84
C SER A 227 18.08 7.48 19.56
N VAL A 228 17.37 7.50 18.42
CA VAL A 228 17.97 7.75 17.13
C VAL A 228 18.66 9.11 17.21
N GLN A 229 19.98 9.10 17.21
CA GLN A 229 20.73 10.33 17.33
C GLN A 229 20.57 11.12 16.02
N TRP A 230 20.25 12.40 16.13
CA TRP A 230 20.04 13.29 14.98
C TRP A 230 21.23 13.30 14.00
N ARG A 231 22.44 13.07 14.50
CA ARG A 231 23.67 12.95 13.71
C ARG A 231 23.62 11.72 12.78
N GLN A 232 23.11 10.59 13.26
CA GLN A 232 22.94 9.35 12.47
C GLN A 232 21.87 9.54 11.40
N VAL A 233 20.79 10.25 11.72
CA VAL A 233 19.75 10.64 10.75
C VAL A 233 20.36 11.47 9.60
N LYS A 234 21.17 12.45 9.94
CA LYS A 234 21.87 13.26 8.92
C LYS A 234 22.81 12.42 8.03
N GLN A 235 23.50 11.43 8.61
CA GLN A 235 24.35 10.51 7.82
C GLN A 235 23.53 9.68 6.83
N LEU A 236 22.39 9.16 7.25
CA LEU A 236 21.49 8.41 6.37
C LEU A 236 20.89 9.29 5.27
N LEU A 237 20.41 10.48 5.62
CA LEU A 237 19.85 11.43 4.67
C LEU A 237 20.92 12.04 3.76
N GLY A 238 22.20 12.02 4.14
CA GLY A 238 23.33 12.41 3.30
C GLY A 238 23.84 11.31 2.36
N SER A 239 23.36 10.08 2.50
CA SER A 239 23.77 8.98 1.64
C SER A 239 23.12 9.09 0.26
N ARG A 240 23.94 9.37 -0.79
CA ARG A 240 23.48 9.43 -2.18
C ARG A 240 22.72 8.17 -2.59
N MET A 241 23.19 7.01 -2.16
CA MET A 241 22.54 5.72 -2.45
C MET A 241 21.14 5.65 -1.86
N LEU A 242 20.97 5.99 -0.57
CA LEU A 242 19.66 5.95 0.09
C LEU A 242 18.71 7.01 -0.47
N ILE A 243 19.18 8.21 -0.78
CA ILE A 243 18.38 9.24 -1.48
C ILE A 243 17.86 8.69 -2.80
N GLY A 244 18.70 8.02 -3.59
CA GLY A 244 18.29 7.39 -4.84
C GLY A 244 17.23 6.29 -4.61
N VAL A 245 17.40 5.46 -3.59
CA VAL A 245 16.41 4.42 -3.23
C VAL A 245 15.07 5.05 -2.84
N TYR A 246 15.07 6.12 -2.05
CA TYR A 246 13.85 6.82 -1.63
C TYR A 246 13.15 7.52 -2.80
N LEU A 247 13.91 8.18 -3.67
CA LEU A 247 13.38 8.82 -4.88
C LEU A 247 12.80 7.79 -5.85
N GLY A 248 13.50 6.67 -6.04
CA GLY A 248 13.00 5.55 -6.84
C GLY A 248 11.68 4.99 -6.30
N GLN A 249 11.54 4.90 -4.97
CA GLN A 249 10.30 4.46 -4.35
C GLN A 249 9.14 5.46 -4.53
N TYR A 250 9.42 6.75 -4.41
CA TYR A 250 8.43 7.79 -4.71
C TYR A 250 7.90 7.64 -6.14
N CYS A 251 8.79 7.54 -7.11
CA CYS A 251 8.46 7.40 -8.52
C CYS A 251 7.71 6.09 -8.82
N LEU A 252 8.12 4.96 -8.24
CA LEU A 252 7.43 3.67 -8.34
C LEU A 252 6.01 3.74 -7.74
N ASN A 253 5.88 4.39 -6.59
CA ASN A 253 4.59 4.55 -5.95
C ASN A 253 3.66 5.51 -6.74
N ALA A 254 4.19 6.49 -7.47
CA ALA A 254 3.39 7.32 -8.37
C ALA A 254 2.66 6.46 -9.42
N VAL A 255 3.32 5.46 -10.00
CA VAL A 255 2.66 4.48 -10.88
C VAL A 255 1.56 3.72 -10.13
N THR A 256 1.84 3.28 -8.88
CA THR A 256 0.86 2.58 -8.05
C THR A 256 -0.39 3.43 -7.79
N TYR A 257 -0.20 4.71 -7.42
CA TYR A 257 -1.31 5.59 -7.11
C TYR A 257 -2.13 6.00 -8.33
N PHE A 258 -1.55 6.03 -9.55
CA PHE A 258 -2.34 6.13 -10.77
C PHE A 258 -3.33 4.97 -10.89
N PHE A 259 -2.84 3.72 -10.78
CA PHE A 259 -3.71 2.54 -10.86
C PHE A 259 -4.74 2.47 -9.73
N LEU A 260 -4.39 2.93 -8.54
CA LEU A 260 -5.26 2.89 -7.37
C LEU A 260 -6.33 4.01 -7.38
N THR A 261 -6.10 5.13 -8.05
CA THR A 261 -6.99 6.31 -7.97
C THR A 261 -7.62 6.70 -9.29
N TRP A 262 -6.85 6.82 -10.36
CA TRP A 262 -7.31 7.37 -11.63
C TRP A 262 -7.60 6.32 -12.71
N PHE A 263 -7.09 5.10 -12.57
CA PHE A 263 -7.26 4.08 -13.60
C PHE A 263 -8.74 3.75 -13.89
N PRO A 264 -9.63 3.55 -12.90
CA PRO A 264 -11.06 3.38 -13.16
C PRO A 264 -11.68 4.57 -13.88
N ALA A 265 -11.32 5.81 -13.49
CA ALA A 265 -11.78 7.02 -14.16
C ALA A 265 -11.27 7.12 -15.61
N TYR A 266 -10.03 6.73 -15.87
CA TYR A 266 -9.48 6.62 -17.22
C TYR A 266 -10.28 5.65 -18.10
N LEU A 267 -10.63 4.46 -17.58
CA LEU A 267 -11.43 3.48 -18.30
C LEU A 267 -12.83 4.01 -18.66
N VAL A 268 -13.46 4.73 -17.73
CA VAL A 268 -14.81 5.29 -17.97
C VAL A 268 -14.75 6.52 -18.85
N GLN A 269 -13.90 7.51 -18.52
CA GLN A 269 -13.93 8.83 -19.15
C GLN A 269 -13.17 8.88 -20.49
N ALA A 270 -12.01 8.20 -20.56
CA ALA A 270 -11.18 8.23 -21.76
C ALA A 270 -11.46 7.07 -22.73
N ARG A 271 -11.98 5.94 -22.22
CA ARG A 271 -12.24 4.73 -23.02
C ARG A 271 -13.73 4.43 -23.20
N GLY A 272 -14.63 5.21 -22.60
CA GLY A 272 -16.07 5.05 -22.74
C GLY A 272 -16.63 3.76 -22.13
N MET A 273 -15.88 3.08 -21.28
CA MET A 273 -16.36 1.85 -20.65
C MET A 273 -17.48 2.15 -19.64
N SER A 274 -18.46 1.26 -19.53
CA SER A 274 -19.42 1.34 -18.41
C SER A 274 -18.70 1.13 -17.08
N ILE A 275 -19.25 1.70 -16.01
CA ILE A 275 -18.69 1.57 -14.65
C ILE A 275 -18.57 0.10 -14.24
N LEU A 276 -19.55 -0.72 -14.61
CA LEU A 276 -19.52 -2.15 -14.38
C LEU A 276 -18.32 -2.81 -15.06
N LYS A 277 -18.14 -2.55 -16.37
CA LYS A 277 -17.01 -3.08 -17.15
C LYS A 277 -15.68 -2.58 -16.61
N ALA A 278 -15.58 -1.30 -16.26
CA ALA A 278 -14.37 -0.71 -15.69
C ALA A 278 -13.99 -1.36 -14.34
N GLY A 279 -14.97 -1.71 -13.50
CA GLY A 279 -14.72 -2.43 -12.25
C GLY A 279 -14.10 -3.81 -12.49
N PHE A 280 -14.62 -4.58 -13.45
CA PHE A 280 -14.04 -5.88 -13.83
C PHE A 280 -12.66 -5.74 -14.46
N VAL A 281 -12.50 -4.80 -15.38
CA VAL A 281 -11.23 -4.58 -16.10
C VAL A 281 -10.14 -4.07 -15.15
N ALA A 282 -10.50 -3.29 -14.13
CA ALA A 282 -9.54 -2.79 -13.15
C ALA A 282 -8.87 -3.89 -12.31
N SER A 283 -9.45 -5.08 -12.24
CA SER A 283 -8.85 -6.23 -11.54
C SER A 283 -7.70 -6.88 -12.33
N ALA A 284 -7.69 -6.82 -13.66
CA ALA A 284 -6.69 -7.49 -14.49
C ALA A 284 -5.24 -6.98 -14.23
N PRO A 285 -4.96 -5.66 -14.18
CA PRO A 285 -3.63 -5.18 -13.79
C PRO A 285 -3.22 -5.64 -12.39
N ALA A 286 -4.16 -5.74 -11.44
CA ALA A 286 -3.83 -6.17 -10.08
C ALA A 286 -3.32 -7.63 -10.03
N VAL A 287 -3.95 -8.55 -10.78
CA VAL A 287 -3.48 -9.94 -10.92
C VAL A 287 -2.09 -9.97 -11.54
N CYS A 288 -1.88 -9.20 -12.62
CA CYS A 288 -0.58 -9.12 -13.28
C CYS A 288 0.50 -8.50 -12.37
N GLY A 289 0.16 -7.47 -11.60
CA GLY A 289 1.09 -6.85 -10.64
C GLY A 289 1.49 -7.81 -9.52
N PHE A 290 0.57 -8.63 -9.04
CA PHE A 290 0.85 -9.69 -8.08
C PHE A 290 1.84 -10.73 -8.65
N ALA A 291 1.55 -11.25 -9.84
CA ALA A 291 2.43 -12.19 -10.55
C ALA A 291 3.81 -11.56 -10.80
N GLY A 292 3.84 -10.29 -11.25
CA GLY A 292 5.07 -9.54 -11.43
C GLY A 292 5.89 -9.43 -10.16
N GLY A 293 5.27 -9.15 -9.00
CA GLY A 293 5.96 -9.06 -7.72
C GLY A 293 6.64 -10.38 -7.30
N ILE A 294 5.95 -11.50 -7.49
CA ILE A 294 6.52 -12.83 -7.22
C ILE A 294 7.69 -13.11 -8.17
N LEU A 295 7.47 -12.94 -9.47
CA LEU A 295 8.48 -13.25 -10.48
C LEU A 295 9.70 -12.31 -10.38
N GLY A 296 9.52 -11.04 -10.01
CA GLY A 296 10.61 -10.10 -9.77
C GLY A 296 11.49 -10.52 -8.58
N GLY A 297 10.86 -10.97 -7.47
CA GLY A 297 11.56 -11.55 -6.34
C GLY A 297 12.36 -12.80 -6.73
N MET A 298 11.72 -13.74 -7.42
CA MET A 298 12.37 -14.97 -7.91
C MET A 298 13.53 -14.67 -8.87
N ALA A 299 13.37 -13.70 -9.77
CA ALA A 299 14.42 -13.28 -10.70
C ALA A 299 15.63 -12.71 -9.95
N SER A 300 15.39 -11.87 -8.95
CA SER A 300 16.45 -11.32 -8.09
C SER A 300 17.23 -12.42 -7.35
N ASP A 301 16.50 -13.36 -6.74
CA ASP A 301 17.11 -14.48 -6.01
C ASP A 301 17.85 -15.46 -6.94
N TYR A 302 17.32 -15.67 -8.13
CA TYR A 302 17.98 -16.50 -9.17
C TYR A 302 19.32 -15.90 -9.60
N LEU A 303 19.37 -14.58 -9.83
CA LEU A 303 20.62 -13.89 -10.16
C LEU A 303 21.65 -14.00 -9.03
N LEU A 304 21.21 -13.85 -7.77
CA LEU A 304 22.08 -14.03 -6.60
C LEU A 304 22.65 -15.44 -6.52
N ARG A 305 21.80 -16.46 -6.74
CA ARG A 305 22.25 -17.88 -6.73
C ARG A 305 23.22 -18.20 -7.86
N LYS A 306 23.13 -17.51 -9.00
CA LYS A 306 24.08 -17.61 -10.12
C LYS A 306 25.44 -16.91 -9.85
N GLY A 307 25.61 -16.27 -8.69
CA GLY A 307 26.83 -15.59 -8.33
C GLY A 307 26.95 -14.16 -8.88
N CYS A 308 25.84 -13.58 -9.39
CA CYS A 308 25.82 -12.18 -9.78
C CYS A 308 25.98 -11.28 -8.54
N SER A 309 26.56 -10.08 -8.74
CA SER A 309 26.69 -9.10 -7.66
C SER A 309 25.32 -8.71 -7.09
N LEU A 310 25.28 -8.37 -5.79
CA LEU A 310 24.07 -7.87 -5.13
C LEU A 310 23.46 -6.69 -5.89
N THR A 311 24.31 -5.78 -6.36
CA THR A 311 23.89 -4.60 -7.15
C THR A 311 23.13 -5.01 -8.41
N LEU A 312 23.66 -5.93 -9.20
CA LEU A 312 23.02 -6.38 -10.44
C LEU A 312 21.72 -7.13 -10.13
N SER A 313 21.75 -8.03 -9.15
CA SER A 313 20.61 -8.87 -8.77
C SER A 313 19.41 -8.06 -8.27
N ARG A 314 19.65 -6.92 -7.62
CA ARG A 314 18.57 -6.02 -7.16
C ARG A 314 18.15 -5.03 -8.25
N LYS A 315 19.11 -4.42 -8.97
CA LYS A 315 18.82 -3.38 -9.96
C LYS A 315 18.19 -3.92 -11.25
N ALA A 316 18.65 -5.06 -11.76
CA ALA A 316 18.18 -5.56 -13.06
C ALA A 316 16.66 -5.78 -13.10
N PRO A 317 16.02 -6.47 -12.12
CA PRO A 317 14.56 -6.59 -12.13
C PRO A 317 13.84 -5.24 -11.95
N ILE A 318 14.38 -4.33 -11.11
CA ILE A 318 13.77 -3.00 -10.92
C ILE A 318 13.77 -2.22 -12.24
N VAL A 319 14.92 -2.15 -12.90
CA VAL A 319 15.08 -1.42 -14.17
C VAL A 319 14.22 -2.05 -15.26
N ALA A 320 14.28 -3.38 -15.44
CA ALA A 320 13.49 -4.08 -16.44
C ALA A 320 11.99 -3.91 -16.19
N GLY A 321 11.52 -4.07 -14.95
CA GLY A 321 10.12 -3.91 -14.60
C GLY A 321 9.62 -2.49 -14.82
N MET A 322 10.40 -1.48 -14.43
CA MET A 322 9.98 -0.09 -14.60
C MET A 322 10.05 0.38 -16.06
N LEU A 323 10.96 -0.16 -16.86
CA LEU A 323 10.93 0.03 -18.32
C LEU A 323 9.69 -0.60 -18.95
N MET A 324 9.28 -1.80 -18.53
CA MET A 324 8.00 -2.38 -18.97
C MET A 324 6.81 -1.50 -18.56
N SER A 325 6.86 -0.84 -17.40
CA SER A 325 5.80 0.06 -16.96
C SER A 325 5.62 1.28 -17.88
N THR A 326 6.66 1.74 -18.57
CA THR A 326 6.56 2.87 -19.50
C THR A 326 5.69 2.57 -20.74
N VAL A 327 5.45 1.30 -21.04
CA VAL A 327 4.64 0.87 -22.20
C VAL A 327 3.20 1.40 -22.13
N MET A 328 2.72 1.85 -20.94
CA MET A 328 1.40 2.48 -20.82
C MET A 328 1.21 3.70 -21.73
N ILE A 329 2.28 4.37 -22.16
CA ILE A 329 2.22 5.47 -23.15
C ILE A 329 1.59 4.99 -24.46
N ALA A 330 1.81 3.74 -24.86
CA ALA A 330 1.25 3.18 -26.09
C ALA A 330 -0.28 3.18 -26.08
N CYS A 331 -0.92 3.22 -24.90
CA CYS A 331 -2.37 3.37 -24.82
C CYS A 331 -2.88 4.66 -25.49
N ASN A 332 -2.04 5.70 -25.59
CA ASN A 332 -2.42 6.93 -26.28
C ASN A 332 -2.65 6.77 -27.80
N TYR A 333 -2.12 5.72 -28.37
CA TYR A 333 -2.14 5.45 -29.82
C TYR A 333 -2.98 4.23 -30.19
N VAL A 334 -3.62 3.60 -29.20
CA VAL A 334 -4.40 2.37 -29.37
C VAL A 334 -5.86 2.62 -29.02
N ASN A 335 -6.77 2.21 -29.90
CA ASN A 335 -8.21 2.33 -29.71
C ASN A 335 -8.90 1.00 -29.36
N VAL A 336 -8.21 -0.14 -29.56
CA VAL A 336 -8.78 -1.46 -29.26
C VAL A 336 -8.76 -1.69 -27.75
N GLU A 337 -9.93 -1.81 -27.16
CA GLU A 337 -10.08 -1.94 -25.69
C GLU A 337 -9.25 -3.08 -25.10
N ALA A 338 -9.29 -4.27 -25.71
CA ALA A 338 -8.55 -5.43 -25.22
C ALA A 338 -7.03 -5.18 -25.19
N LEU A 339 -6.51 -4.46 -26.19
CA LEU A 339 -5.09 -4.11 -26.26
C LEU A 339 -4.73 -3.05 -25.19
N VAL A 340 -5.61 -2.07 -24.96
CA VAL A 340 -5.42 -1.10 -23.86
C VAL A 340 -5.34 -1.82 -22.51
N VAL A 341 -6.24 -2.78 -22.26
CA VAL A 341 -6.24 -3.57 -21.03
C VAL A 341 -4.95 -4.40 -20.91
N ALA A 342 -4.52 -5.04 -21.99
CA ALA A 342 -3.28 -5.82 -22.01
C ALA A 342 -2.03 -4.96 -21.76
N ILE A 343 -1.95 -3.77 -22.34
CA ILE A 343 -0.86 -2.81 -22.14
C ILE A 343 -0.85 -2.35 -20.66
N MET A 344 -1.99 -2.00 -20.10
CA MET A 344 -2.10 -1.59 -18.71
C MET A 344 -1.76 -2.73 -17.74
N ALA A 345 -2.18 -3.96 -18.05
CA ALA A 345 -1.84 -5.15 -17.28
C ALA A 345 -0.32 -5.42 -17.33
N LEU A 346 0.31 -5.30 -18.50
CA LEU A 346 1.75 -5.43 -18.67
C LEU A 346 2.51 -4.33 -17.91
N SER A 347 2.01 -3.09 -17.94
CA SER A 347 2.61 -1.97 -17.22
C SER A 347 2.59 -2.21 -15.71
N PHE A 348 1.48 -2.72 -15.18
CA PHE A 348 1.38 -2.98 -13.75
C PHE A 348 2.11 -4.28 -13.34
N PHE A 349 2.21 -5.26 -14.24
CA PHE A 349 3.13 -6.39 -14.10
C PHE A 349 4.57 -5.90 -13.95
N GLY A 350 5.02 -5.01 -14.83
CA GLY A 350 6.35 -4.41 -14.77
C GLY A 350 6.59 -3.67 -13.45
N LYS A 351 5.61 -2.87 -12.98
CA LYS A 351 5.66 -2.24 -11.65
C LYS A 351 5.82 -3.27 -10.54
N GLY A 352 5.07 -4.36 -10.58
CA GLY A 352 5.20 -5.47 -9.62
C GLY A 352 6.59 -6.09 -9.66
N PHE A 353 7.06 -6.42 -10.86
CA PHE A 353 8.38 -7.01 -11.11
C PHE A 353 9.53 -6.13 -10.57
N GLY A 354 9.39 -4.81 -10.65
CA GLY A 354 10.34 -3.84 -10.10
C GLY A 354 10.16 -3.54 -8.60
N ALA A 355 9.22 -4.14 -7.90
CA ALA A 355 8.89 -3.78 -6.51
C ALA A 355 9.84 -4.38 -5.46
N LEU A 356 11.16 -4.33 -5.69
CA LEU A 356 12.19 -4.86 -4.79
C LEU A 356 12.74 -3.82 -3.79
N GLY A 357 12.15 -2.63 -3.72
CA GLY A 357 12.66 -1.53 -2.90
C GLY A 357 12.86 -1.88 -1.43
N TRP A 358 11.97 -2.67 -0.83
CA TRP A 358 12.13 -3.13 0.56
C TRP A 358 13.35 -4.05 0.75
N ALA A 359 13.63 -4.93 -0.22
CA ALA A 359 14.84 -5.75 -0.19
C ALA A 359 16.09 -4.88 -0.28
N VAL A 360 16.08 -3.88 -1.18
CA VAL A 360 17.20 -2.93 -1.31
C VAL A 360 17.42 -2.15 -0.01
N VAL A 361 16.35 -1.64 0.63
CA VAL A 361 16.47 -0.95 1.93
C VAL A 361 17.06 -1.86 3.00
N SER A 362 16.63 -3.12 3.03
CA SER A 362 17.17 -4.12 3.97
C SER A 362 18.66 -4.41 3.75
N ASP A 363 19.09 -4.43 2.48
CA ASP A 363 20.48 -4.69 2.11
C ASP A 363 21.39 -3.48 2.32
N THR A 364 20.84 -2.25 2.23
CA THR A 364 21.61 -1.00 2.26
C THR A 364 21.65 -0.30 3.61
N SER A 365 20.64 -0.52 4.44
CA SER A 365 20.52 0.20 5.72
C SER A 365 21.44 -0.38 6.80
N PRO A 366 21.99 0.45 7.70
CA PRO A 366 22.66 -0.02 8.90
C PRO A 366 21.75 -0.89 9.74
N LYS A 367 22.27 -1.96 10.35
CA LYS A 367 21.48 -2.91 11.14
C LYS A 367 20.75 -2.21 12.29
N GLU A 368 21.42 -1.24 12.93
CA GLU A 368 20.93 -0.47 14.07
C GLU A 368 19.80 0.51 13.72
N MET A 369 19.71 0.91 12.43
CA MET A 369 18.75 1.91 11.95
C MET A 369 17.81 1.38 10.85
N LEU A 370 17.70 0.07 10.69
CA LEU A 370 16.86 -0.54 9.66
C LEU A 370 15.39 -0.10 9.75
N GLY A 371 14.86 0.00 10.97
CA GLY A 371 13.50 0.48 11.20
C GLY A 371 13.30 1.92 10.78
N PHE A 372 14.24 2.81 11.10
CA PHE A 372 14.20 4.21 10.70
C PHE A 372 14.31 4.37 9.18
N ALA A 373 15.27 3.70 8.56
CA ALA A 373 15.47 3.74 7.11
C ALA A 373 14.26 3.20 6.34
N GLY A 374 13.65 2.11 6.81
CA GLY A 374 12.40 1.58 6.28
C GLY A 374 11.22 2.54 6.46
N GLY A 375 11.15 3.22 7.62
CA GLY A 375 10.17 4.28 7.87
C GLY A 375 10.31 5.45 6.89
N MET A 376 11.53 5.95 6.68
CA MET A 376 11.82 7.01 5.70
C MET A 376 11.50 6.60 4.27
N PHE A 377 11.83 5.37 3.89
CA PHE A 377 11.49 4.79 2.58
C PHE A 377 9.98 4.79 2.35
N ASN A 378 9.22 4.33 3.34
CA ASN A 378 7.76 4.32 3.24
C ASN A 378 7.17 5.73 3.27
N PHE A 379 7.69 6.63 4.12
CA PHE A 379 7.25 8.01 4.22
C PHE A 379 7.42 8.75 2.89
N ILE A 380 8.64 8.76 2.34
CA ILE A 380 8.95 9.44 1.07
C ILE A 380 8.16 8.81 -0.08
N GLY A 381 8.08 7.48 -0.13
CA GLY A 381 7.27 6.78 -1.11
C GLY A 381 5.78 7.14 -1.03
N SER A 382 5.25 7.35 0.17
CA SER A 382 3.85 7.69 0.40
C SER A 382 3.49 9.14 0.05
N ILE A 383 4.46 10.06 -0.12
CA ILE A 383 4.22 11.42 -0.61
C ILE A 383 3.54 11.37 -1.99
N SER A 384 3.82 10.36 -2.81
CA SER A 384 3.17 10.15 -4.10
C SER A 384 1.65 9.92 -3.99
N ALA A 385 1.14 9.49 -2.83
CA ALA A 385 -0.30 9.38 -2.56
C ALA A 385 -1.02 10.74 -2.61
N VAL A 386 -0.28 11.81 -2.33
CA VAL A 386 -0.77 13.18 -2.39
C VAL A 386 -0.51 13.80 -3.75
N THR A 387 0.74 13.76 -4.18
CA THR A 387 1.19 14.52 -5.37
C THR A 387 0.66 13.94 -6.67
N THR A 388 0.61 12.61 -6.82
CA THR A 388 0.20 11.97 -8.07
C THR A 388 -1.26 12.21 -8.43
N PRO A 389 -2.25 12.00 -7.52
CA PRO A 389 -3.64 12.27 -7.86
C PRO A 389 -3.91 13.74 -8.19
N ILE A 390 -3.28 14.67 -7.49
CA ILE A 390 -3.41 16.10 -7.74
C ILE A 390 -2.81 16.47 -9.10
N ALA A 391 -1.59 16.02 -9.38
CA ALA A 391 -0.92 16.31 -10.66
C ALA A 391 -1.74 15.81 -11.85
N ILE A 392 -2.26 14.57 -11.78
CA ILE A 392 -3.12 14.02 -12.83
C ILE A 392 -4.41 14.82 -12.97
N GLY A 393 -5.04 15.19 -11.86
CA GLY A 393 -6.25 16.03 -11.86
C GLY A 393 -6.03 17.37 -12.58
N TYR A 394 -4.93 18.07 -12.31
CA TYR A 394 -4.55 19.31 -13.00
C TYR A 394 -4.25 19.07 -14.49
N ILE A 395 -3.51 18.01 -14.82
CA ILE A 395 -3.19 17.69 -16.21
C ILE A 395 -4.48 17.45 -17.00
N VAL A 396 -5.38 16.61 -16.49
CA VAL A 396 -6.65 16.28 -17.16
C VAL A 396 -7.56 17.51 -17.25
N GLN A 397 -7.63 18.35 -16.21
CA GLN A 397 -8.42 19.58 -16.23
C GLN A 397 -7.94 20.55 -17.30
N ARG A 398 -6.63 20.70 -17.47
CA ARG A 398 -6.06 21.66 -18.44
C ARG A 398 -6.07 21.15 -19.88
N THR A 399 -5.90 19.84 -20.07
CA THR A 399 -5.75 19.26 -21.42
C THR A 399 -7.03 18.64 -21.95
N GLY A 400 -8.04 18.44 -21.10
CA GLY A 400 -9.26 17.69 -21.44
C GLY A 400 -9.02 16.22 -21.73
N SER A 401 -7.80 15.69 -21.49
CA SER A 401 -7.39 14.37 -21.94
C SER A 401 -6.46 13.69 -20.95
N PHE A 402 -6.52 12.37 -20.90
CA PHE A 402 -5.58 11.54 -20.12
C PHE A 402 -4.22 11.30 -20.83
N HIS A 403 -4.05 11.77 -22.07
CA HIS A 403 -2.80 11.57 -22.83
C HIS A 403 -1.57 11.99 -22.02
N ASN A 404 -1.52 13.24 -21.58
CA ASN A 404 -0.40 13.78 -20.81
C ASN A 404 -0.33 13.20 -19.39
N ALA A 405 -1.45 12.73 -18.84
CA ALA A 405 -1.45 12.03 -17.55
C ALA A 405 -0.70 10.69 -17.65
N LEU A 406 -0.90 9.91 -18.72
CA LEU A 406 -0.16 8.68 -18.95
C LEU A 406 1.34 8.95 -19.19
N VAL A 407 1.68 10.04 -19.91
CA VAL A 407 3.07 10.48 -20.07
C VAL A 407 3.69 10.83 -18.71
N PHE A 408 2.98 11.56 -17.86
CA PHE A 408 3.44 11.89 -16.49
C PHE A 408 3.71 10.63 -15.66
N VAL A 409 2.81 9.65 -15.69
CA VAL A 409 2.98 8.39 -14.94
C VAL A 409 4.16 7.59 -15.48
N ALA A 410 4.30 7.47 -16.80
CA ALA A 410 5.41 6.79 -17.43
C ALA A 410 6.76 7.51 -17.21
N ALA A 411 6.76 8.85 -17.13
CA ALA A 411 7.94 9.62 -16.74
C ALA A 411 8.39 9.31 -15.30
N ASN A 412 7.45 9.09 -14.38
CA ASN A 412 7.77 8.58 -13.04
C ASN A 412 8.35 7.16 -13.09
N ALA A 413 7.81 6.26 -13.94
CA ALA A 413 8.41 4.95 -14.12
C ALA A 413 9.87 5.06 -14.60
N LEU A 414 10.13 5.92 -15.58
CA LEU A 414 11.48 6.22 -16.05
C LEU A 414 12.33 6.90 -14.97
N GLY A 415 11.73 7.76 -14.14
CA GLY A 415 12.38 8.36 -12.97
C GLY A 415 12.94 7.33 -12.00
N THR A 416 12.22 6.23 -11.77
CA THR A 416 12.74 5.09 -10.99
C THR A 416 13.97 4.48 -11.67
N VAL A 417 13.90 4.22 -12.99
CA VAL A 417 15.03 3.67 -13.76
C VAL A 417 16.25 4.56 -13.63
N LEU A 418 16.10 5.86 -13.89
CA LEU A 418 17.19 6.84 -13.80
C LEU A 418 17.74 6.93 -12.38
N SER A 419 16.88 6.90 -11.36
CA SER A 419 17.33 6.91 -9.97
C SER A 419 18.22 5.71 -9.64
N TYR A 420 17.81 4.50 -10.03
CA TYR A 420 18.59 3.30 -9.77
C TYR A 420 19.87 3.20 -10.61
N LEU A 421 19.87 3.71 -11.84
CA LEU A 421 21.06 3.67 -12.69
C LEU A 421 22.08 4.78 -12.33
N LEU A 422 21.61 6.01 -12.07
CA LEU A 422 22.49 7.18 -11.95
C LEU A 422 22.78 7.59 -10.50
N ILE A 423 21.81 7.41 -9.57
CA ILE A 423 21.93 7.94 -8.21
C ILE A 423 22.32 6.84 -7.22
N VAL A 424 21.64 5.68 -7.24
CA VAL A 424 21.86 4.61 -6.25
C VAL A 424 23.28 4.06 -6.26
N GLY A 425 23.97 4.05 -7.42
CA GLY A 425 25.33 3.52 -7.47
C GLY A 425 25.42 2.04 -7.08
N GLU A 426 26.46 1.64 -6.38
CA GLU A 426 26.65 0.28 -5.86
C GLU A 426 25.76 0.01 -4.63
N ILE A 427 25.04 -1.11 -4.63
CA ILE A 427 24.22 -1.52 -3.48
C ILE A 427 25.13 -2.21 -2.46
N LYS A 428 25.36 -1.51 -1.35
CA LYS A 428 26.15 -1.99 -0.21
C LYS A 428 25.61 -1.40 1.09
N ARG A 429 25.87 -2.07 2.19
CA ARG A 429 25.41 -1.59 3.49
C ARG A 429 26.12 -0.30 3.87
N VAL A 430 25.34 0.70 4.29
CA VAL A 430 25.88 1.95 4.83
C VAL A 430 26.43 1.70 6.22
N GLU A 431 27.72 2.01 6.42
CA GLU A 431 28.36 1.97 7.73
C GLU A 431 28.24 3.36 8.39
N LEU A 432 27.73 3.38 9.62
CA LEU A 432 27.67 4.60 10.39
C LEU A 432 29.07 4.93 10.91
N LYS A 433 29.52 6.16 10.70
CA LYS A 433 30.78 6.62 11.31
C LYS A 433 30.61 6.66 12.84
N PRO A 434 31.58 6.12 13.60
CA PRO A 434 31.53 6.18 15.06
C PRO A 434 31.35 7.62 15.52
N CYS A 435 30.57 7.79 16.59
CA CYS A 435 30.43 9.09 17.25
C CYS A 435 31.75 9.38 17.98
N SER A 436 32.62 10.21 17.40
CA SER A 436 33.73 10.83 18.12
C SER A 436 33.22 11.98 18.95
#